data_88a72afb767c4438902a0c2e4f90276c
#
_entry.id   88a72afb767c4438902a0c2e4f90276c
#
_cell.length_a   1.000
_cell.length_b   1.000
_cell.length_c   1.000
_cell.angle_alpha   90.00
_cell.angle_beta   90.00
_cell.angle_gamma   90.00
#
_symmetry.space_group_name_H-M   'P 1'
#
loop_
_entity.id
_entity.type
_entity.pdbx_description
1 polymer ?
#
loop_
_entity_poly.entity_id
_entity_poly.type
_entity_poly.pdbx_seq_one_letter_code
_entity_poly.pdbx_strand_id
1 'polypeptide(L)'
;TIDDYASSDYDRGHMCPAADNRFDMTAMEECFTMSNICPQNRTLNAGDWNDLEEKCRRLARKSDAVYVVCGPIFNGGNKKYIGKRKKHKIAVPDKFFKVILVNNDDTFMALGYVMDNDDSKKDLSEYAVSVDQVEQLTGFDFFYNLPDSVENEVEKNNDYF
;
A
#
# COMPACT_ATOMS: atom_id res chain seq x y z
N THR A 1 13.62 13.94 6.67
CA THR A 1 13.30 14.33 8.07
C THR A 1 11.87 14.84 8.15
N ILE A 2 11.32 14.90 9.36
CA ILE A 2 9.97 15.43 9.64
C ILE A 2 9.83 16.87 9.09
N ASP A 3 10.89 17.67 9.18
CA ASP A 3 10.93 19.05 8.70
C ASP A 3 10.72 19.18 7.17
N ASP A 4 11.04 18.14 6.41
CA ASP A 4 10.86 18.15 4.96
C ASP A 4 9.38 18.07 4.55
N TYR A 5 8.53 17.55 5.43
CA TYR A 5 7.08 17.49 5.26
C TYR A 5 6.34 18.73 5.78
N ALA A 6 6.90 19.43 6.78
CA ALA A 6 6.22 20.51 7.52
C ALA A 6 5.78 21.72 6.64
N SER A 7 6.28 21.83 5.42
CA SER A 7 5.92 22.90 4.47
C SER A 7 5.48 22.36 3.12
N SER A 8 5.10 21.09 3.07
CA SER A 8 4.56 20.47 1.87
C SER A 8 3.03 20.30 2.00
N ASP A 9 2.38 20.12 0.86
CA ASP A 9 0.94 19.79 0.79
C ASP A 9 0.68 18.29 0.98
N TYR A 10 1.71 17.52 1.37
CA TYR A 10 1.64 16.07 1.55
C TYR A 10 1.69 15.67 3.01
N ASP A 11 0.90 14.68 3.35
CA ASP A 11 0.97 13.99 4.63
C ASP A 11 2.14 13.01 4.68
N ARG A 12 2.50 12.59 5.88
CA ARG A 12 3.40 11.47 6.14
C ARG A 12 2.62 10.18 6.05
N GLY A 13 2.41 9.67 4.83
CA GLY A 13 1.67 8.43 4.59
C GLY A 13 2.47 7.22 5.03
N HIS A 14 1.85 6.37 5.86
CA HIS A 14 2.44 5.12 6.30
C HIS A 14 2.24 4.02 5.25
N MET A 15 3.27 3.20 5.01
CA MET A 15 3.11 1.96 4.25
C MET A 15 2.57 0.86 5.16
N CYS A 16 3.26 0.55 6.26
CA CYS A 16 2.72 -0.28 7.33
C CYS A 16 2.04 0.63 8.37
N PRO A 17 0.72 0.55 8.57
CA PRO A 17 0.02 1.45 9.47
C PRO A 17 0.26 1.10 10.94
N ALA A 18 0.44 2.13 11.77
CA ALA A 18 0.63 1.96 13.22
C ALA A 18 -0.56 1.23 13.88
N ALA A 19 -1.76 1.34 13.28
CA ALA A 19 -2.95 0.68 13.80
C ALA A 19 -2.89 -0.85 13.74
N ASP A 20 -2.08 -1.43 12.84
CA ASP A 20 -1.89 -2.86 12.69
C ASP A 20 -0.94 -3.43 13.75
N ASN A 21 -0.14 -2.57 14.38
CA ASN A 21 0.93 -2.95 15.32
C ASN A 21 0.63 -2.54 16.78
N ARG A 22 -0.64 -2.32 17.14
CA ARG A 22 -1.04 -1.90 18.50
C ARG A 22 -0.84 -2.96 19.58
N PHE A 23 -0.52 -4.19 19.21
CA PHE A 23 -0.23 -5.29 20.13
C PHE A 23 1.14 -5.16 20.81
N ASP A 24 2.05 -4.36 20.24
CA ASP A 24 3.38 -4.10 20.77
C ASP A 24 3.77 -2.62 20.58
N MET A 25 4.23 -1.97 21.66
CA MET A 25 4.58 -0.55 21.64
C MET A 25 5.75 -0.26 20.72
N THR A 26 6.76 -1.11 20.73
CA THR A 26 7.97 -0.94 19.89
C THR A 26 7.62 -1.07 18.42
N ALA A 27 6.86 -2.11 18.05
CA ALA A 27 6.42 -2.31 16.68
C ALA A 27 5.56 -1.13 16.18
N MET A 28 4.70 -0.59 17.05
CA MET A 28 3.90 0.59 16.73
C MET A 28 4.78 1.84 16.51
N GLU A 29 5.78 2.07 17.36
CA GLU A 29 6.71 3.19 17.24
C GLU A 29 7.58 3.09 15.98
N GLU A 30 8.01 1.90 15.61
CA GLU A 30 8.79 1.65 14.39
C GLU A 30 8.04 2.01 13.11
N CYS A 31 6.70 1.98 13.11
CA CYS A 31 5.90 2.43 11.98
C CYS A 31 6.13 3.91 11.63
N PHE A 32 6.62 4.73 12.58
CA PHE A 32 6.90 6.15 12.35
C PHE A 32 8.31 6.42 11.83
N THR A 33 9.09 5.39 11.55
CA THR A 33 10.42 5.54 10.92
C THR A 33 10.27 6.05 9.49
N MET A 34 11.23 6.88 9.05
CA MET A 34 11.14 7.51 7.73
C MET A 34 11.25 6.52 6.56
N SER A 35 11.74 5.30 6.80
CA SER A 35 11.74 4.20 5.83
C SER A 35 10.34 3.64 5.55
N ASN A 36 9.38 3.87 6.45
CA ASN A 36 7.98 3.47 6.32
C ASN A 36 7.07 4.61 5.85
N ILE A 37 7.62 5.79 5.56
CA ILE A 37 6.85 7.02 5.30
C ILE A 37 7.08 7.50 3.86
N CYS A 38 5.99 7.78 3.14
CA CYS A 38 6.00 8.40 1.83
C CYS A 38 5.18 9.70 1.81
N PRO A 39 5.53 10.69 0.94
CA PRO A 39 4.67 11.83 0.68
C PRO A 39 3.36 11.38 0.05
N GLN A 40 2.26 11.48 0.78
CA GLN A 40 0.95 11.03 0.35
C GLN A 40 -0.05 12.18 0.38
N ASN A 41 -0.89 12.28 -0.64
CA ASN A 41 -1.96 13.28 -0.68
C ASN A 41 -2.87 13.10 0.55
N ARG A 42 -3.27 14.21 1.18
CA ARG A 42 -4.05 14.18 2.41
C ARG A 42 -5.42 13.51 2.24
N THR A 43 -6.08 13.76 1.10
CA THR A 43 -7.39 13.16 0.82
C THR A 43 -7.29 11.65 0.66
N LEU A 44 -6.27 11.19 -0.08
CA LEU A 44 -5.98 9.76 -0.20
C LEU A 44 -5.61 9.14 1.16
N ASN A 45 -4.65 9.73 1.88
CA ASN A 45 -4.13 9.17 3.14
C ASN A 45 -5.22 9.03 4.21
N ALA A 46 -6.05 10.06 4.37
CA ALA A 46 -7.12 10.07 5.38
C ALA A 46 -8.43 9.43 4.91
N GLY A 47 -8.57 9.17 3.62
CA GLY A 47 -9.75 8.58 2.97
C GLY A 47 -9.49 7.17 2.46
N ASP A 48 -9.49 6.99 1.14
CA ASP A 48 -9.54 5.68 0.49
C ASP A 48 -8.38 4.74 0.88
N TRP A 49 -7.17 5.29 1.17
CA TRP A 49 -6.06 4.48 1.69
C TRP A 49 -6.33 3.96 3.09
N ASN A 50 -6.83 4.81 3.98
CA ASN A 50 -7.25 4.39 5.33
C ASN A 50 -8.41 3.38 5.29
N ASP A 51 -9.38 3.57 4.38
CA ASP A 51 -10.50 2.64 4.21
C ASP A 51 -10.01 1.25 3.76
N LEU A 52 -8.99 1.22 2.89
CA LEU A 52 -8.34 -0.04 2.48
C LEU A 52 -7.57 -0.69 3.63
N GLU A 53 -6.89 0.09 4.48
CA GLU A 53 -6.25 -0.44 5.70
C GLU A 53 -7.28 -1.03 6.67
N GLU A 54 -8.42 -0.36 6.85
CA GLU A 54 -9.51 -0.91 7.66
C GLU A 54 -10.10 -2.18 7.05
N LYS A 55 -10.19 -2.27 5.72
CA LYS A 55 -10.57 -3.51 5.03
C LYS A 55 -9.58 -4.63 5.35
N CYS A 56 -8.28 -4.40 5.25
CA CYS A 56 -7.26 -5.40 5.61
C CYS A 56 -7.44 -5.89 7.05
N ARG A 57 -7.65 -4.99 8.00
CA ARG A 57 -7.92 -5.36 9.41
C ARG A 57 -9.22 -6.16 9.59
N ARG A 58 -10.25 -5.84 8.82
CA ARG A 58 -11.51 -6.63 8.84
C ARG A 58 -11.30 -8.04 8.29
N LEU A 59 -10.55 -8.18 7.22
CA LEU A 59 -10.16 -9.48 6.65
C LEU A 59 -9.35 -10.29 7.66
N ALA A 60 -8.32 -9.72 8.27
CA ALA A 60 -7.46 -10.39 9.24
C ALA A 60 -8.21 -10.94 10.48
N ARG A 61 -9.34 -10.31 10.85
CA ARG A 61 -10.18 -10.81 11.96
C ARG A 61 -11.06 -12.01 11.58
N LYS A 62 -11.19 -12.30 10.30
CA LYS A 62 -12.12 -13.32 9.77
C LYS A 62 -11.41 -14.45 9.04
N SER A 63 -10.11 -14.36 8.92
CA SER A 63 -9.28 -15.28 8.15
C SER A 63 -8.15 -15.83 9.01
N ASP A 64 -7.63 -16.99 8.63
CA ASP A 64 -6.51 -17.61 9.34
C ASP A 64 -5.24 -16.78 9.21
N ALA A 65 -5.00 -16.21 8.01
CA ALA A 65 -3.91 -15.27 7.77
C ALA A 65 -4.26 -14.29 6.65
N VAL A 66 -3.71 -13.07 6.77
CA VAL A 66 -3.72 -12.06 5.71
C VAL A 66 -2.30 -11.51 5.55
N TYR A 67 -1.80 -11.61 4.34
CA TYR A 67 -0.50 -11.04 3.96
C TYR A 67 -0.73 -9.78 3.14
N VAL A 68 -0.04 -8.71 3.49
CA VAL A 68 -0.17 -7.41 2.82
C VAL A 68 1.19 -6.91 2.38
N VAL A 69 1.33 -6.62 1.10
CA VAL A 69 2.49 -5.92 0.54
C VAL A 69 2.01 -4.60 -0.04
N CYS A 70 2.68 -3.50 0.27
CA CYS A 70 2.33 -2.20 -0.28
C CYS A 70 3.57 -1.33 -0.51
N GLY A 71 3.44 -0.36 -1.38
CA GLY A 71 4.53 0.55 -1.66
C GLY A 71 4.15 1.66 -2.64
N PRO A 72 5.08 2.60 -2.86
CA PRO A 72 4.93 3.67 -3.83
C PRO A 72 5.27 3.20 -5.25
N ILE A 73 4.62 3.82 -6.25
CA ILE A 73 4.96 3.68 -7.67
C ILE A 73 5.43 5.02 -8.21
N PHE A 74 6.54 5.01 -8.96
CA PHE A 74 7.15 6.16 -9.62
C PHE A 74 7.22 5.93 -11.12
N ASN A 75 6.44 6.68 -11.91
CA ASN A 75 6.30 6.48 -13.37
C ASN A 75 7.48 7.03 -14.20
N GLY A 76 8.56 7.49 -13.58
CA GLY A 76 9.78 7.92 -14.29
C GLY A 76 9.71 9.26 -15.03
N GLY A 77 8.54 9.92 -15.07
CA GLY A 77 8.34 11.23 -15.70
C GLY A 77 8.86 12.42 -14.87
N ASN A 78 8.19 13.56 -14.96
CA ASN A 78 8.53 14.76 -14.18
C ASN A 78 8.28 14.52 -12.69
N LYS A 79 9.34 14.13 -11.97
CA LYS A 79 9.26 13.84 -10.54
C LYS A 79 8.99 15.10 -9.73
N LYS A 80 7.94 15.09 -8.94
CA LYS A 80 7.73 16.08 -7.88
C LYS A 80 8.62 15.72 -6.68
N TYR A 81 9.07 16.73 -5.97
CA TYR A 81 9.88 16.56 -4.77
C TYR A 81 9.40 17.51 -3.68
N ILE A 82 9.44 17.04 -2.43
CA ILE A 82 9.30 17.88 -1.24
C ILE A 82 10.67 18.02 -0.53
N GLY A 83 10.74 18.94 0.43
CA GLY A 83 11.94 19.19 1.23
C GLY A 83 12.56 20.56 0.94
N LYS A 84 12.93 21.25 2.02
CA LYS A 84 13.48 22.64 1.97
C LYS A 84 14.94 22.71 1.55
N ARG A 85 15.70 21.64 1.74
CA ARG A 85 17.14 21.63 1.50
C ARG A 85 17.46 21.09 0.11
N LYS A 86 18.26 21.82 -0.67
CA LYS A 86 18.69 21.38 -2.01
C LYS A 86 19.31 19.97 -2.06
N LYS A 87 19.84 19.49 -0.92
CA LYS A 87 20.49 18.18 -0.79
C LYS A 87 19.58 17.05 -0.26
N HIS A 88 18.39 17.39 0.23
CA HIS A 88 17.48 16.41 0.84
C HIS A 88 16.10 16.58 0.20
N LYS A 89 15.96 16.05 -1.01
CA LYS A 89 14.68 16.02 -1.71
C LYS A 89 14.08 14.64 -1.56
N ILE A 90 12.83 14.59 -1.16
CA ILE A 90 12.04 13.36 -1.10
C ILE A 90 11.14 13.33 -2.32
N ALA A 91 11.27 12.30 -3.15
CA ALA A 91 10.42 12.14 -4.32
C ALA A 91 8.98 11.87 -3.87
N VAL A 92 8.02 12.50 -4.55
CA VAL A 92 6.60 12.25 -4.34
C VAL A 92 6.19 11.12 -5.27
N PRO A 93 5.63 10.02 -4.76
CA PRO A 93 5.11 8.95 -5.60
C PRO A 93 3.96 9.42 -6.49
N ASP A 94 3.85 8.85 -7.68
CA ASP A 94 2.72 9.08 -8.59
C ASP A 94 1.48 8.29 -8.14
N LYS A 95 1.70 7.05 -7.65
CA LYS A 95 0.67 6.14 -7.17
C LYS A 95 1.16 5.34 -5.96
N PHE A 96 0.22 4.66 -5.34
CA PHE A 96 0.49 3.63 -4.34
C PHE A 96 -0.20 2.33 -4.74
N PHE A 97 0.44 1.21 -4.43
CA PHE A 97 -0.16 -0.11 -4.56
C PHE A 97 -0.31 -0.78 -3.20
N LYS A 98 -1.27 -1.68 -3.11
CA LYS A 98 -1.41 -2.64 -2.01
C LYS A 98 -1.88 -3.97 -2.58
N VAL A 99 -1.15 -5.04 -2.31
CA VAL A 99 -1.49 -6.41 -2.68
C VAL A 99 -1.85 -7.16 -1.42
N ILE A 100 -2.97 -7.86 -1.43
CA ILE A 100 -3.54 -8.57 -0.27
C ILE A 100 -3.72 -10.03 -0.66
N LEU A 101 -3.13 -10.93 0.12
CA LEU A 101 -3.39 -12.37 0.04
C LEU A 101 -4.09 -12.81 1.32
N VAL A 102 -5.22 -13.46 1.18
CA VAL A 102 -6.02 -14.03 2.27
C VAL A 102 -5.92 -15.55 2.23
N ASN A 103 -5.65 -16.17 3.38
CA ASN A 103 -5.67 -17.62 3.55
C ASN A 103 -6.76 -18.01 4.54
N ASN A 104 -7.59 -18.99 4.13
CA ASN A 104 -8.58 -19.65 4.98
C ASN A 104 -8.57 -21.15 4.67
N ASP A 105 -8.20 -21.99 5.63
CA ASP A 105 -8.14 -23.46 5.46
C ASP A 105 -7.40 -23.86 4.18
N ASP A 106 -6.21 -23.30 3.95
CA ASP A 106 -5.39 -23.50 2.74
C ASP A 106 -6.08 -23.08 1.42
N THR A 107 -7.18 -22.35 1.49
CA THR A 107 -7.79 -21.69 0.35
C THR A 107 -7.28 -20.25 0.27
N PHE A 108 -6.66 -19.91 -0.84
CA PHE A 108 -6.04 -18.61 -1.08
C PHE A 108 -6.89 -17.75 -2.00
N MET A 109 -6.95 -16.46 -1.68
CA MET A 109 -7.52 -15.40 -2.54
C MET A 109 -6.58 -14.21 -2.51
N ALA A 110 -6.30 -13.61 -3.66
CA ALA A 110 -5.48 -12.42 -3.74
C ALA A 110 -6.14 -11.31 -4.56
N LEU A 111 -5.82 -10.06 -4.23
CA LEU A 111 -6.27 -8.89 -4.97
C LEU A 111 -5.29 -7.75 -4.81
N GLY A 112 -5.04 -7.05 -5.91
CA GLY A 112 -4.27 -5.82 -5.95
C GLY A 112 -5.16 -4.59 -5.88
N TYR A 113 -4.58 -3.49 -5.43
CA TYR A 113 -5.16 -2.14 -5.47
C TYR A 113 -4.11 -1.16 -5.96
N VAL A 114 -4.51 -0.27 -6.86
CA VAL A 114 -3.64 0.82 -7.34
C VAL A 114 -4.39 2.13 -7.24
N MET A 115 -3.84 3.07 -6.49
CA MET A 115 -4.43 4.38 -6.20
C MET A 115 -3.51 5.50 -6.67
N ASP A 116 -4.05 6.47 -7.40
CA ASP A 116 -3.32 7.70 -7.74
C ASP A 116 -3.05 8.54 -6.48
N ASN A 117 -1.88 9.18 -6.42
CA ASN A 117 -1.52 10.04 -5.29
C ASN A 117 -2.10 11.44 -5.45
N ASP A 118 -3.42 11.53 -5.51
CA ASP A 118 -4.18 12.75 -5.74
C ASP A 118 -5.39 12.85 -4.79
N ASP A 119 -6.31 13.77 -5.03
CA ASP A 119 -7.50 14.01 -4.22
C ASP A 119 -8.76 13.30 -4.74
N SER A 120 -8.61 12.36 -5.67
CA SER A 120 -9.70 11.51 -6.16
C SER A 120 -10.30 10.68 -5.02
N LYS A 121 -11.61 10.49 -5.10
CA LYS A 121 -12.34 9.58 -4.20
C LYS A 121 -13.18 8.64 -5.04
N LYS A 122 -13.05 7.35 -4.77
CA LYS A 122 -13.78 6.28 -5.46
C LYS A 122 -14.16 5.18 -4.49
N ASP A 123 -15.06 4.31 -4.91
CA ASP A 123 -15.27 3.07 -4.18
C ASP A 123 -14.01 2.18 -4.27
N LEU A 124 -13.70 1.44 -3.21
CA LEU A 124 -12.50 0.60 -3.18
C LEU A 124 -12.48 -0.42 -4.34
N SER A 125 -13.64 -0.88 -4.79
CA SER A 125 -13.76 -1.78 -5.94
C SER A 125 -13.26 -1.19 -7.26
N GLU A 126 -13.27 0.13 -7.41
CA GLU A 126 -12.77 0.81 -8.61
C GLU A 126 -11.24 0.90 -8.67
N TYR A 127 -10.57 0.71 -7.53
CA TYR A 127 -9.10 0.62 -7.45
C TYR A 127 -8.58 -0.81 -7.55
N ALA A 128 -9.50 -1.80 -7.50
CA ALA A 128 -9.15 -3.22 -7.52
C ALA A 128 -8.62 -3.63 -8.90
N VAL A 129 -7.53 -4.37 -8.87
CA VAL A 129 -6.84 -4.93 -10.05
C VAL A 129 -6.31 -6.32 -9.69
N SER A 130 -5.93 -7.12 -10.68
CA SER A 130 -5.24 -8.39 -10.39
C SER A 130 -3.84 -8.16 -9.83
N VAL A 131 -3.29 -9.17 -9.15
CA VAL A 131 -1.90 -9.13 -8.68
C VAL A 131 -0.96 -9.02 -9.87
N ASP A 132 -1.18 -9.79 -10.95
CA ASP A 132 -0.43 -9.72 -12.22
C ASP A 132 -0.32 -8.27 -12.75
N GLN A 133 -1.39 -7.47 -12.61
CA GLN A 133 -1.36 -6.07 -13.05
C GLN A 133 -0.46 -5.20 -12.16
N VAL A 134 -0.43 -5.47 -10.85
CA VAL A 134 0.49 -4.77 -9.94
C VAL A 134 1.93 -5.17 -10.23
N GLU A 135 2.20 -6.44 -10.54
CA GLU A 135 3.52 -6.94 -10.94
C GLU A 135 4.04 -6.26 -12.20
N GLN A 136 3.19 -6.13 -13.22
CA GLN A 136 3.54 -5.40 -14.44
C GLN A 136 3.92 -3.93 -14.18
N LEU A 137 3.27 -3.29 -13.19
CA LEU A 137 3.54 -1.90 -12.83
C LEU A 137 4.80 -1.73 -11.97
N THR A 138 5.12 -2.71 -11.14
CA THR A 138 6.18 -2.61 -10.13
C THR A 138 7.45 -3.36 -10.49
N GLY A 139 7.33 -4.41 -11.32
CA GLY A 139 8.41 -5.35 -11.63
C GLY A 139 8.72 -6.31 -10.47
N PHE A 140 7.87 -6.36 -9.43
CA PHE A 140 7.97 -7.34 -8.37
C PHE A 140 7.24 -8.62 -8.77
N ASP A 141 7.60 -9.72 -8.12
CA ASP A 141 7.01 -11.04 -8.18
C ASP A 141 6.44 -11.31 -6.77
N PHE A 142 5.11 -11.25 -6.63
CA PHE A 142 4.45 -11.40 -5.34
C PHE A 142 4.09 -12.86 -5.11
N PHE A 143 4.15 -13.28 -3.84
CA PHE A 143 3.70 -14.60 -3.41
C PHE A 143 4.45 -15.80 -4.00
N TYR A 144 5.63 -15.60 -4.57
CA TYR A 144 6.51 -16.62 -5.20
C TYR A 144 6.82 -17.84 -4.33
N ASN A 145 6.43 -17.84 -3.06
CA ASN A 145 6.52 -19.00 -2.16
C ASN A 145 5.29 -19.90 -2.20
N LEU A 146 4.23 -19.51 -2.89
CA LEU A 146 3.09 -20.38 -3.13
C LEU A 146 3.45 -21.44 -4.19
N PRO A 147 2.78 -22.61 -4.20
CA PRO A 147 2.89 -23.50 -5.34
C PRO A 147 2.44 -22.81 -6.63
N ASP A 148 3.20 -22.96 -7.73
CA ASP A 148 2.96 -22.28 -9.01
C ASP A 148 1.51 -22.35 -9.50
N SER A 149 0.80 -23.47 -9.27
CA SER A 149 -0.60 -23.63 -9.66
C SER A 149 -1.54 -22.73 -8.86
N VAL A 150 -1.25 -22.51 -7.58
CA VAL A 150 -2.04 -21.64 -6.68
C VAL A 150 -1.72 -20.19 -6.98
N GLU A 151 -0.43 -19.84 -7.05
CA GLU A 151 0.07 -18.52 -7.38
C GLU A 151 -0.56 -18.00 -8.68
N ASN A 152 -0.39 -18.74 -9.78
CA ASN A 152 -0.95 -18.40 -11.08
C ASN A 152 -2.49 -18.27 -11.12
N GLU A 153 -3.20 -18.93 -10.22
CA GLU A 153 -4.67 -18.83 -10.11
C GLU A 153 -5.07 -17.56 -9.37
N VAL A 154 -4.46 -17.31 -8.19
CA VAL A 154 -4.85 -16.18 -7.32
C VAL A 154 -4.41 -14.82 -7.90
N GLU A 155 -3.31 -14.77 -8.64
CA GLU A 155 -2.75 -13.54 -9.19
C GLU A 155 -3.55 -12.99 -10.38
N LYS A 156 -4.21 -13.87 -11.12
CA LYS A 156 -5.10 -13.50 -12.24
C LYS A 156 -6.49 -13.06 -11.78
N ASN A 157 -6.84 -13.34 -10.52
CA ASN A 157 -8.18 -13.07 -10.03
C ASN A 157 -8.43 -11.56 -9.92
N ASN A 158 -9.60 -11.12 -10.36
CA ASN A 158 -10.10 -9.76 -10.23
C ASN A 158 -11.36 -9.68 -9.36
N ASP A 159 -11.80 -10.79 -8.78
CA ASP A 159 -13.01 -10.83 -7.97
C ASP A 159 -12.81 -10.05 -6.68
N TYR A 160 -13.56 -8.97 -6.55
CA TYR A 160 -13.54 -8.13 -5.36
C TYR A 160 -14.15 -8.87 -4.16
N PHE A 161 -13.43 -8.98 -3.06
CA PHE A 161 -13.83 -9.64 -1.81
C PHE A 161 -13.82 -8.71 -0.59
#